data_4743773357b5b1a67f72ce398735c59a
#
_entry.id   4743773357b5b1a67f72ce398735c59a
#
_cell.length_a   1.000
_cell.length_b   1.000
_cell.length_c   1.000
_cell.angle_alpha   90.00
_cell.angle_beta   90.00
_cell.angle_gamma   90.00
#
_symmetry.space_group_name_H-M   'P 1'
#
loop_
_entity.id
_entity.type
_entity.pdbx_description
1 polymer ?
#
loop_
_entity_poly.entity_id
_entity_poly.type
_entity_poly.pdbx_seq_one_letter_code
_entity_poly.pdbx_strand_id
1 'polypeptide(L)'
;LRDMPLRGPLYSPRETLRESVRFGLVGAAMPLYLHADKAILLWLLGAENLGLYVVALSASAAIGSITNSAGMVSFTMAAQAGPGDGFERIARTFRVSALLWLVFGGILAVAMPLLLPLVYGREFAPAVNPARLLIVGSAFGGLANLLDQALRGQGRAFVGFEGRIVGLAAMVAAG
;
A
#
# COMPACT_ATOMS: atom_id res chain seq x y z
N LEU A 1 18.68 30.61 10.13
CA LEU A 1 17.63 30.33 11.16
C LEU A 1 17.06 31.62 11.81
N ARG A 2 17.59 32.80 11.45
CA ARG A 2 17.24 34.07 12.14
C ARG A 2 16.07 34.83 11.49
N ASP A 3 15.63 34.43 10.31
CA ASP A 3 14.62 35.15 9.51
C ASP A 3 13.35 34.28 9.21
N MET A 4 13.12 33.25 9.99
CA MET A 4 11.85 32.55 9.92
C MET A 4 10.76 33.39 10.61
N PRO A 5 9.76 33.93 9.90
CA PRO A 5 8.68 34.65 10.53
C PRO A 5 7.92 33.65 11.42
N LEU A 6 8.02 33.86 12.75
CA LEU A 6 7.31 33.05 13.76
C LEU A 6 5.77 33.22 13.68
N ARG A 7 5.28 34.11 12.79
CA ARG A 7 3.86 34.30 12.49
C ARG A 7 3.61 33.84 11.06
N GLY A 8 3.28 32.54 10.92
CA GLY A 8 2.64 32.05 9.70
C GLY A 8 1.28 32.73 9.49
N PRO A 9 0.69 32.62 8.29
CA PRO A 9 -0.65 33.15 8.03
C PRO A 9 -1.61 32.59 9.07
N LEU A 10 -2.34 33.48 9.76
CA LEU A 10 -3.38 33.11 10.73
C LEU A 10 -4.52 32.46 9.95
N TYR A 11 -4.50 31.14 9.86
CA TYR A 11 -5.65 30.40 9.34
C TYR A 11 -6.86 30.61 10.25
N SER A 12 -8.03 30.84 9.67
CA SER A 12 -9.25 30.96 10.47
C SER A 12 -9.50 29.61 11.17
N PRO A 13 -9.93 29.59 12.44
CA PRO A 13 -10.20 28.33 13.16
C PRO A 13 -11.19 27.42 12.42
N ARG A 14 -12.12 28.00 11.67
CA ARG A 14 -13.13 27.25 10.87
C ARG A 14 -12.50 26.58 9.65
N GLU A 15 -11.57 27.24 8.96
CA GLU A 15 -10.87 26.64 7.83
C GLU A 15 -9.98 25.51 8.29
N THR A 16 -9.23 25.72 9.39
CA THR A 16 -8.39 24.69 10.00
C THR A 16 -9.22 23.48 10.43
N LEU A 17 -10.38 23.71 11.06
CA LEU A 17 -11.27 22.62 11.47
C LEU A 17 -11.82 21.86 10.26
N ARG A 18 -12.27 22.57 9.23
CA ARG A 18 -12.79 21.96 7.99
C ARG A 18 -11.72 21.10 7.30
N GLU A 19 -10.53 21.60 7.17
CA GLU A 19 -9.40 20.85 6.61
C GLU A 19 -9.04 19.64 7.48
N SER A 20 -8.96 19.82 8.80
CA SER A 20 -8.69 18.73 9.74
C SER A 20 -9.73 17.62 9.68
N VAL A 21 -11.02 17.98 9.58
CA VAL A 21 -12.09 16.98 9.41
C VAL A 21 -11.97 16.25 8.07
N ARG A 22 -11.69 16.96 6.97
CA ARG A 22 -11.46 16.32 5.65
C ARG A 22 -10.28 15.34 5.71
N PHE A 23 -9.15 15.76 6.25
CA PHE A 23 -7.98 14.89 6.42
C PHE A 23 -8.27 13.73 7.37
N GLY A 24 -9.00 13.97 8.46
CA GLY A 24 -9.42 12.96 9.41
C GLY A 24 -10.34 11.89 8.80
N LEU A 25 -11.31 12.29 7.97
CA LEU A 25 -12.19 11.36 7.26
C LEU A 25 -11.42 10.48 6.26
N VAL A 26 -10.50 11.10 5.48
CA VAL A 26 -9.62 10.35 4.57
C VAL A 26 -8.71 9.41 5.36
N GLY A 27 -8.18 9.86 6.50
CA GLY A 27 -7.35 9.06 7.39
C GLY A 27 -8.11 7.89 8.02
N ALA A 28 -9.37 8.07 8.40
CA ALA A 28 -10.22 7.01 8.96
C ALA A 28 -10.68 5.99 7.91
N ALA A 29 -10.91 6.43 6.67
CA ALA A 29 -11.29 5.54 5.57
C ALA A 29 -10.18 4.56 5.19
N MET A 30 -8.91 4.93 5.39
CA MET A 30 -7.77 4.10 5.03
C MET A 30 -7.67 2.79 5.84
N PRO A 31 -7.74 2.79 7.19
CA PRO A 31 -7.79 1.55 7.98
C PRO A 31 -9.01 0.70 7.63
N LEU A 32 -10.17 1.30 7.41
CA LEU A 32 -11.37 0.58 7.02
C LEU A 32 -11.17 -0.16 5.69
N TYR A 33 -10.59 0.50 4.70
CA TYR A 33 -10.24 -0.12 3.42
C TYR A 33 -9.24 -1.27 3.60
N LEU A 34 -8.19 -1.09 4.44
CA LEU A 34 -7.15 -2.10 4.66
C LEU A 34 -7.63 -3.33 5.46
N HIS A 35 -8.78 -3.23 6.13
CA HIS A 35 -9.33 -4.32 6.95
C HIS A 35 -10.67 -4.84 6.43
N ALA A 36 -11.22 -4.26 5.37
CA ALA A 36 -12.48 -4.69 4.77
C ALA A 36 -12.41 -6.13 4.26
N ASP A 37 -11.28 -6.53 3.68
CA ASP A 37 -10.99 -7.89 3.25
C ASP A 37 -11.17 -8.92 4.37
N LYS A 38 -10.63 -8.62 5.56
CA LYS A 38 -10.71 -9.50 6.72
C LYS A 38 -12.13 -9.62 7.28
N ALA A 39 -12.87 -8.51 7.29
CA ALA A 39 -14.26 -8.51 7.72
C ALA A 39 -15.15 -9.33 6.78
N ILE A 40 -14.95 -9.19 5.47
CA ILE A 40 -15.66 -9.96 4.45
C ILE A 40 -15.32 -11.46 4.57
N LEU A 41 -14.04 -11.79 4.69
CA LEU A 41 -13.60 -13.18 4.83
C LEU A 41 -14.14 -13.83 6.11
N LEU A 42 -14.13 -13.11 7.24
CA LEU A 42 -14.69 -13.61 8.49
C LEU A 42 -16.19 -13.93 8.34
N TRP A 43 -16.92 -13.06 7.66
CA TRP A 43 -18.35 -13.18 7.47
C TRP A 43 -18.72 -14.32 6.50
N LEU A 44 -17.97 -14.47 5.40
CA LEU A 44 -18.26 -15.48 4.35
C LEU A 44 -17.68 -16.85 4.65
N LEU A 45 -16.45 -16.94 5.17
CA LEU A 45 -15.68 -18.18 5.26
C LEU A 45 -15.37 -18.64 6.68
N GLY A 46 -15.71 -17.81 7.68
CA GLY A 46 -15.52 -18.14 9.10
C GLY A 46 -14.09 -17.92 9.62
N ALA A 47 -13.92 -18.16 10.91
CA ALA A 47 -12.69 -17.82 11.64
C ALA A 47 -11.47 -18.67 11.23
N GLU A 48 -11.66 -19.92 10.89
CA GLU A 48 -10.57 -20.84 10.50
C GLU A 48 -9.91 -20.37 9.20
N ASN A 49 -10.69 -20.09 8.16
CA ASN A 49 -10.20 -19.57 6.88
C ASN A 49 -9.60 -18.16 7.03
N LEU A 50 -10.16 -17.34 7.91
CA LEU A 50 -9.54 -16.05 8.26
C LEU A 50 -8.16 -16.25 8.88
N GLY A 51 -7.98 -17.24 9.76
CA GLY A 51 -6.68 -17.59 10.34
C GLY A 51 -5.64 -17.95 9.28
N LEU A 52 -5.99 -18.82 8.33
CA LEU A 52 -5.13 -19.16 7.20
C LEU A 52 -4.79 -17.95 6.34
N TYR A 53 -5.76 -17.08 6.07
CA TYR A 53 -5.55 -15.85 5.32
C TYR A 53 -4.62 -14.87 6.04
N VAL A 54 -4.78 -14.67 7.35
CA VAL A 54 -3.93 -13.75 8.14
C VAL A 54 -2.49 -14.24 8.17
N VAL A 55 -2.26 -15.56 8.30
CA VAL A 55 -0.92 -16.15 8.22
C VAL A 55 -0.32 -15.95 6.82
N ALA A 56 -1.10 -16.20 5.77
CA ALA A 56 -0.67 -15.96 4.39
C ALA A 56 -0.35 -14.48 4.13
N LEU A 57 -1.16 -13.56 4.67
CA LEU A 57 -0.95 -12.12 4.58
C LEU A 57 0.33 -11.70 5.32
N SER A 58 0.56 -12.21 6.52
CA SER A 58 1.77 -11.91 7.31
C SER A 58 3.04 -12.36 6.60
N ALA A 59 3.01 -13.53 5.98
CA ALA A 59 4.12 -14.05 5.19
C ALA A 59 4.38 -13.17 3.95
N SER A 60 3.34 -12.62 3.31
CA SER A 60 3.48 -11.72 2.16
C SER A 60 3.89 -10.30 2.55
N ALA A 61 3.58 -9.85 3.76
CA ALA A 61 3.87 -8.49 4.24
C ALA A 61 5.38 -8.20 4.38
N ALA A 62 6.21 -9.23 4.52
CA ALA A 62 7.67 -9.08 4.56
C ALA A 62 8.19 -8.33 3.32
N ILE A 63 7.55 -8.52 2.17
CA ILE A 63 7.89 -7.81 0.92
C ILE A 63 7.31 -6.38 0.91
N GLY A 64 6.18 -6.13 1.57
CA GLY A 64 5.52 -4.83 1.60
C GLY A 64 6.39 -3.72 2.19
N SER A 65 7.27 -4.03 3.14
CA SER A 65 8.21 -3.07 3.72
C SER A 65 9.23 -2.53 2.70
N ILE A 66 9.66 -3.34 1.74
CA ILE A 66 10.58 -2.91 0.67
C ILE A 66 9.90 -1.88 -0.23
N THR A 67 8.64 -2.11 -0.60
CA THR A 67 7.88 -1.18 -1.46
C THR A 67 7.50 0.11 -0.75
N ASN A 68 7.24 0.08 0.55
CA ASN A 68 6.97 1.29 1.31
C ASN A 68 8.20 2.21 1.34
N SER A 69 9.39 1.66 1.53
CA SER A 69 10.63 2.43 1.49
C SER A 69 10.89 3.03 0.10
N ALA A 70 10.68 2.26 -0.97
CA ALA A 70 10.79 2.76 -2.34
C ALA A 70 9.75 3.86 -2.65
N GLY A 71 8.54 3.74 -2.11
CA GLY A 71 7.49 4.76 -2.22
C GLY A 71 7.87 6.08 -1.57
N MET A 72 8.44 6.07 -0.37
CA MET A 72 8.93 7.28 0.32
C MET A 72 10.04 7.98 -0.47
N VAL A 73 10.97 7.22 -1.03
CA VAL A 73 12.02 7.76 -1.91
C VAL A 73 11.40 8.39 -3.15
N SER A 74 10.41 7.74 -3.76
CA SER A 74 9.72 8.26 -4.95
C SER A 74 8.97 9.55 -4.67
N PHE A 75 8.34 9.68 -3.50
CA PHE A 75 7.70 10.92 -3.05
C PHE A 75 8.69 12.08 -2.99
N THR A 76 9.83 11.89 -2.32
CA THR A 76 10.85 12.95 -2.17
C THR A 76 11.47 13.33 -3.51
N MET A 77 11.74 12.35 -4.38
CA MET A 77 12.25 12.59 -5.73
C MET A 77 11.25 13.36 -6.58
N ALA A 78 9.96 13.01 -6.51
CA ALA A 78 8.91 13.70 -7.24
C ALA A 78 8.71 15.15 -6.77
N ALA A 79 8.79 15.36 -5.45
CA ALA A 79 8.66 16.69 -4.85
C ALA A 79 9.84 17.63 -5.17
N GLN A 80 11.03 17.07 -5.39
CA GLN A 80 12.26 17.83 -5.71
C GLN A 80 12.48 17.99 -7.23
N ALA A 81 11.77 17.22 -8.06
CA ALA A 81 11.94 17.26 -9.50
C ALA A 81 11.30 18.52 -10.09
N GLY A 82 12.06 19.25 -10.91
CA GLY A 82 11.52 20.33 -11.73
C GLY A 82 10.58 19.81 -12.83
N PRO A 83 9.85 20.72 -13.50
CA PRO A 83 8.98 20.36 -14.63
C PRO A 83 9.80 19.71 -15.76
N GLY A 84 9.57 18.43 -16.02
CA GLY A 84 10.22 17.67 -17.09
C GLY A 84 11.06 16.49 -16.64
N ASP A 85 11.93 16.61 -15.67
CA ASP A 85 12.86 15.55 -15.22
C ASP A 85 12.22 14.50 -14.30
N GLY A 86 11.09 14.82 -13.71
CA GLY A 86 10.43 13.97 -12.72
C GLY A 86 9.91 12.65 -13.28
N PHE A 87 9.41 12.66 -14.52
CA PHE A 87 8.80 11.48 -15.12
C PHE A 87 9.82 10.37 -15.38
N GLU A 88 10.98 10.68 -15.93
CA GLU A 88 12.00 9.66 -16.23
C GLU A 88 12.57 9.03 -14.95
N ARG A 89 12.78 9.82 -13.90
CA ARG A 89 13.22 9.33 -12.58
C ARG A 89 12.18 8.40 -11.95
N ILE A 90 10.90 8.79 -11.98
CA ILE A 90 9.80 7.96 -11.48
C ILE A 90 9.71 6.66 -12.28
N ALA A 91 9.77 6.74 -13.62
CA ALA A 91 9.74 5.55 -14.47
C ALA A 91 10.92 4.60 -14.22
N ARG A 92 12.11 5.14 -13.96
CA ARG A 92 13.29 4.33 -13.60
C ARG A 92 13.09 3.64 -12.25
N THR A 93 12.63 4.37 -11.23
CA THR A 93 12.34 3.81 -9.90
C THR A 93 11.27 2.73 -10.00
N PHE A 94 10.22 2.96 -10.79
CA PHE A 94 9.16 1.98 -11.04
C PHE A 94 9.71 0.68 -11.66
N ARG A 95 10.54 0.78 -12.71
CA ARG A 95 11.15 -0.39 -13.37
C ARG A 95 12.04 -1.18 -12.40
N VAL A 96 12.89 -0.48 -11.64
CA VAL A 96 13.77 -1.13 -10.65
C VAL A 96 12.93 -1.81 -9.56
N SER A 97 11.90 -1.15 -9.04
CA SER A 97 11.01 -1.73 -8.05
C SER A 97 10.25 -2.94 -8.61
N ALA A 98 9.79 -2.88 -9.85
CA ALA A 98 9.12 -4.00 -10.50
C ALA A 98 10.05 -5.21 -10.69
N LEU A 99 11.31 -4.98 -11.07
CA LEU A 99 12.31 -6.04 -11.17
C LEU A 99 12.63 -6.66 -9.79
N LEU A 100 12.83 -5.84 -8.78
CA LEU A 100 13.05 -6.33 -7.40
C LEU A 100 11.86 -7.16 -6.93
N TRP A 101 10.63 -6.70 -7.21
CA TRP A 101 9.42 -7.44 -6.91
C TRP A 101 9.35 -8.78 -7.62
N LEU A 102 9.67 -8.82 -8.91
CA LEU A 102 9.66 -10.05 -9.68
C LEU A 102 10.66 -11.06 -9.12
N VAL A 103 11.86 -10.61 -8.76
CA VAL A 103 12.92 -11.48 -8.23
C VAL A 103 12.59 -11.93 -6.81
N PHE A 104 12.40 -11.00 -5.86
CA PHE A 104 12.16 -11.35 -4.46
C PHE A 104 10.81 -11.99 -4.24
N GLY A 105 9.76 -11.49 -4.90
CA GLY A 105 8.43 -12.09 -4.87
C GLY A 105 8.41 -13.48 -5.47
N GLY A 106 9.11 -13.69 -6.59
CA GLY A 106 9.25 -15.01 -7.21
C GLY A 106 9.99 -16.01 -6.30
N ILE A 107 11.13 -15.59 -5.72
CA ILE A 107 11.87 -16.42 -4.76
C ILE A 107 10.98 -16.78 -3.56
N LEU A 108 10.30 -15.80 -3.00
CA LEU A 108 9.43 -16.01 -1.85
C LEU A 108 8.25 -16.93 -2.20
N ALA A 109 7.61 -16.74 -3.35
CA ALA A 109 6.49 -17.58 -3.79
C ALA A 109 6.91 -19.05 -4.00
N VAL A 110 8.11 -19.28 -4.51
CA VAL A 110 8.69 -20.63 -4.64
C VAL A 110 9.05 -21.22 -3.29
N ALA A 111 9.57 -20.42 -2.37
CA ALA A 111 9.98 -20.86 -1.03
C ALA A 111 8.78 -21.07 -0.06
N MET A 112 7.59 -20.54 -0.34
CA MET A 112 6.42 -20.62 0.54
C MET A 112 6.06 -22.03 1.02
N PRO A 113 6.08 -23.08 0.21
CA PRO A 113 5.75 -24.43 0.66
C PRO A 113 6.67 -24.96 1.75
N LEU A 114 7.91 -24.44 1.81
CA LEU A 114 8.88 -24.79 2.83
C LEU A 114 8.81 -23.83 4.03
N LEU A 115 8.76 -22.53 3.75
CA LEU A 115 8.83 -21.50 4.78
C LEU A 115 7.59 -21.49 5.68
N LEU A 116 6.39 -21.63 5.10
CA LEU A 116 5.16 -21.46 5.83
C LEU A 116 4.94 -22.60 6.85
N PRO A 117 5.09 -23.88 6.50
CA PRO A 117 5.03 -24.97 7.47
C PRO A 117 6.17 -24.96 8.49
N LEU A 118 7.35 -24.41 8.13
CA LEU A 118 8.49 -24.31 9.03
C LEU A 118 8.27 -23.27 10.12
N VAL A 119 7.65 -22.12 9.78
CA VAL A 119 7.49 -20.99 10.71
C VAL A 119 6.20 -21.13 11.52
N TYR A 120 5.10 -21.54 10.90
CA TYR A 120 3.78 -21.58 11.52
C TYR A 120 3.28 -22.98 11.88
N GLY A 121 3.92 -24.04 11.37
CA GLY A 121 3.52 -25.42 11.57
C GLY A 121 2.87 -26.03 10.34
N ARG A 122 2.86 -27.37 10.31
CA ARG A 122 2.33 -28.14 9.15
C ARG A 122 0.82 -27.96 8.93
N GLU A 123 0.09 -27.57 9.95
CA GLU A 123 -1.34 -27.29 9.89
C GLU A 123 -1.66 -26.10 8.98
N PHE A 124 -0.70 -25.17 8.76
CA PHE A 124 -0.83 -24.03 7.87
C PHE A 124 -0.43 -24.31 6.41
N ALA A 125 -0.12 -25.55 6.05
CA ALA A 125 0.18 -25.93 4.67
C ALA A 125 -0.93 -25.50 3.67
N PRO A 126 -2.24 -25.53 3.98
CA PRO A 126 -3.29 -25.03 3.08
C PRO A 126 -3.17 -23.54 2.75
N ALA A 127 -2.50 -22.74 3.61
CA ALA A 127 -2.30 -21.30 3.39
C ALA A 127 -1.23 -20.97 2.33
N VAL A 128 -0.49 -21.96 1.81
CA VAL A 128 0.57 -21.76 0.81
C VAL A 128 0.03 -21.13 -0.49
N ASN A 129 -1.06 -21.64 -1.02
CA ASN A 129 -1.64 -21.10 -2.25
C ASN A 129 -2.23 -19.70 -2.06
N PRO A 130 -3.02 -19.41 -1.02
CA PRO A 130 -3.38 -18.03 -0.66
C PRO A 130 -2.16 -17.11 -0.51
N ALA A 131 -1.08 -17.56 0.16
CA ALA A 131 0.13 -16.76 0.33
C ALA A 131 0.78 -16.39 -1.01
N ARG A 132 0.85 -17.32 -1.96
CA ARG A 132 1.36 -17.05 -3.31
C ARG A 132 0.53 -16.01 -4.05
N LEU A 133 -0.79 -16.11 -3.97
CA LEU A 133 -1.69 -15.13 -4.57
C LEU A 133 -1.53 -13.75 -3.92
N LEU A 134 -1.40 -13.71 -2.59
CA LEU A 134 -1.17 -12.47 -1.86
C LEU A 134 0.20 -11.84 -2.18
N ILE A 135 1.23 -12.63 -2.42
CA ILE A 135 2.53 -12.12 -2.89
C ILE A 135 2.36 -11.40 -4.22
N VAL A 136 1.65 -11.99 -5.18
CA VAL A 136 1.36 -11.34 -6.48
C VAL A 136 0.52 -10.08 -6.28
N GLY A 137 -0.55 -10.16 -5.50
CA GLY A 137 -1.41 -9.01 -5.17
C GLY A 137 -0.63 -7.88 -4.50
N SER A 138 0.27 -8.22 -3.56
CA SER A 138 1.15 -7.26 -2.89
C SER A 138 2.13 -6.58 -3.85
N ALA A 139 2.59 -7.28 -4.91
CA ALA A 139 3.40 -6.68 -5.95
C ALA A 139 2.66 -5.55 -6.68
N PHE A 140 1.45 -5.82 -7.15
CA PHE A 140 0.63 -4.81 -7.79
C PHE A 140 0.26 -3.68 -6.83
N GLY A 141 -0.12 -3.99 -5.59
CA GLY A 141 -0.40 -3.01 -4.56
C GLY A 141 0.80 -2.11 -4.24
N GLY A 142 2.01 -2.69 -4.18
CA GLY A 142 3.24 -1.96 -3.97
C GLY A 142 3.58 -1.01 -5.13
N LEU A 143 3.44 -1.46 -6.37
CA LEU A 143 3.64 -0.63 -7.55
C LEU A 143 2.60 0.50 -7.63
N ALA A 144 1.34 0.22 -7.31
CA ALA A 144 0.29 1.23 -7.23
C ALA A 144 0.59 2.26 -6.13
N ASN A 145 1.07 1.83 -4.96
CA ASN A 145 1.48 2.72 -3.87
C ASN A 145 2.64 3.63 -4.28
N LEU A 146 3.62 3.11 -5.03
CA LEU A 146 4.73 3.89 -5.55
C LEU A 146 4.25 5.02 -6.47
N LEU A 147 3.31 4.73 -7.37
CA LEU A 147 2.71 5.74 -8.26
C LEU A 147 1.87 6.76 -7.46
N ASP A 148 1.09 6.30 -6.46
CA ASP A 148 0.32 7.19 -5.58
C ASP A 148 1.24 8.16 -4.82
N GLN A 149 2.34 7.68 -4.28
CA GLN A 149 3.34 8.52 -3.61
C GLN A 149 4.00 9.52 -4.57
N ALA A 150 4.31 9.10 -5.80
CA ALA A 150 4.86 10.00 -6.81
C ALA A 150 3.86 11.10 -7.20
N LEU A 151 2.57 10.77 -7.35
CA LEU A 151 1.50 11.73 -7.63
C LEU A 151 1.30 12.73 -6.47
N ARG A 152 1.38 12.23 -5.23
CA ARG A 152 1.33 13.09 -4.03
C ARG A 152 2.51 14.06 -3.99
N GLY A 153 3.72 13.60 -4.33
CA GLY A 153 4.91 14.46 -4.43
C GLY A 153 4.74 15.57 -5.46
N GLN A 154 3.95 15.34 -6.50
CA GLN A 154 3.59 16.34 -7.52
C GLN A 154 2.38 17.22 -7.14
N GLY A 155 1.83 17.10 -5.93
CA GLY A 155 0.64 17.84 -5.49
C GLY A 155 -0.69 17.30 -6.02
N ARG A 156 -0.70 16.13 -6.68
CA ARG A 156 -1.89 15.50 -7.28
C ARG A 156 -2.46 14.37 -6.41
N ALA A 157 -2.61 14.60 -5.12
CA ALA A 157 -3.02 13.57 -4.15
C ALA A 157 -4.41 12.96 -4.41
N PHE A 158 -5.33 13.69 -5.03
CA PHE A 158 -6.70 13.22 -5.26
C PHE A 158 -6.82 12.11 -6.30
N VAL A 159 -5.94 12.06 -7.29
CA VAL A 159 -5.97 11.03 -8.35
C VAL A 159 -5.81 9.62 -7.77
N GLY A 160 -4.94 9.44 -6.78
CA GLY A 160 -4.76 8.16 -6.09
C GLY A 160 -5.98 7.75 -5.25
N PHE A 161 -6.69 8.71 -4.68
CA PHE A 161 -7.91 8.46 -3.91
C PHE A 161 -9.06 7.94 -4.79
N GLU A 162 -9.30 8.57 -5.94
CA GLU A 162 -10.30 8.12 -6.91
C GLU A 162 -10.05 6.68 -7.38
N GLY A 163 -8.81 6.33 -7.70
CA GLY A 163 -8.43 4.98 -8.08
C GLY A 163 -8.73 3.92 -7.00
N ARG A 164 -8.55 4.27 -5.73
CA ARG A 164 -8.87 3.39 -4.60
C ARG A 164 -10.36 3.17 -4.40
N ILE A 165 -11.18 4.21 -4.59
CA ILE A 165 -12.65 4.11 -4.54
C ILE A 165 -13.15 3.18 -5.64
N VAL A 166 -12.65 3.35 -6.86
CA VAL A 166 -12.99 2.46 -7.99
C VAL A 166 -12.58 1.02 -7.69
N GLY A 167 -11.39 0.80 -7.13
CA GLY A 167 -10.93 -0.52 -6.73
C GLY A 167 -11.82 -1.16 -5.64
N LEU A 168 -12.24 -0.40 -4.64
CA LEU A 168 -13.15 -0.87 -3.61
C LEU A 168 -14.54 -1.21 -4.18
N ALA A 169 -15.06 -0.36 -5.05
CA ALA A 169 -16.35 -0.59 -5.70
C ALA A 169 -16.31 -1.87 -6.58
N ALA A 170 -15.22 -2.07 -7.31
CA ALA A 170 -15.02 -3.27 -8.12
C ALA A 170 -14.92 -4.53 -7.25
N MET A 171 -14.24 -4.47 -6.10
CA MET A 171 -14.13 -5.58 -5.16
C MET A 171 -15.49 -5.97 -4.56
N VAL A 172 -16.31 -4.98 -4.18
CA VAL A 172 -17.67 -5.22 -3.66
C VAL A 172 -18.60 -5.76 -4.74
N ALA A 173 -18.43 -5.34 -6.00
CA ALA A 173 -19.25 -5.82 -7.11
C ALA A 173 -18.87 -7.24 -7.59
N ALA A 174 -17.66 -7.69 -7.31
CA ALA A 174 -17.15 -9.00 -7.71
C ALA A 174 -17.37 -10.10 -6.65
N GLY A 175 -17.69 -9.73 -5.40
CA GLY A 175 -17.96 -10.65 -4.28
C GLY A 175 -19.43 -10.85 -4.03
#